data_b87ed8948f6b5cb93f32e47b60ee7499
#
_entry.id   b87ed8948f6b5cb93f32e47b60ee7499
#
_cell.length_a   1.000
_cell.length_b   1.000
_cell.length_c   1.000
_cell.angle_alpha   90.00
_cell.angle_beta   90.00
_cell.angle_gamma   90.00
#
_symmetry.space_group_name_H-M   'P 1'
#
loop_
_entity.id
_entity.type
_entity.pdbx_description
1 polymer ?
#
loop_
_entity_poly.entity_id
_entity_poly.type
_entity_poly.pdbx_seq_one_letter_code
_entity_poly.pdbx_strand_id
1 'polypeptide(L)'
;MKTKIKLNESVDPFFHEFHLKDVLQVIIGASILAIPVGFTREVWEFGETLPIANIFGFIFLSLLFISLFTYYHYHKEHGIKKYPKHFTKRIVLTYFLAFFVVAILLTLIQKAPWQTDLVLTFKRIVLITFPASMSGTIADAIK
;
A
#
# COMPACT_ATOMS: atom_id res chain seq x y z
N MET A 1 15.71 5.61 -32.17
CA MET A 1 15.82 4.93 -30.88
C MET A 1 16.22 5.81 -29.73
N LYS A 2 17.35 6.50 -29.85
CA LYS A 2 17.76 7.42 -28.78
C LYS A 2 16.76 8.52 -28.52
N THR A 3 16.06 8.97 -29.58
CA THR A 3 15.05 10.01 -29.45
C THR A 3 13.84 9.53 -28.64
N LYS A 4 13.43 8.27 -28.83
CA LYS A 4 12.32 7.69 -28.08
C LYS A 4 12.64 7.56 -26.60
N ILE A 5 13.87 7.18 -26.28
CA ILE A 5 14.28 7.05 -24.88
C ILE A 5 14.30 8.40 -24.21
N LYS A 6 14.79 9.45 -24.90
CA LYS A 6 14.78 10.80 -24.37
C LYS A 6 13.36 11.32 -24.17
N LEU A 7 12.46 11.02 -25.08
CA LEU A 7 11.07 11.43 -24.98
C LEU A 7 10.40 10.80 -23.75
N ASN A 8 10.66 9.51 -23.51
CA ASN A 8 10.11 8.83 -22.37
C ASN A 8 10.64 9.42 -21.05
N GLU A 9 11.91 9.73 -21.02
CA GLU A 9 12.49 10.33 -19.83
C GLU A 9 11.97 11.74 -19.55
N SER A 10 11.74 12.51 -20.62
CA SER A 10 11.28 13.89 -20.48
C SER A 10 9.78 13.98 -20.23
N VAL A 11 9.01 13.00 -20.69
CA VAL A 11 7.56 13.05 -20.62
C VAL A 11 7.06 12.91 -19.20
N ASP A 12 7.59 11.95 -18.45
CA ASP A 12 7.08 11.75 -17.10
C ASP A 12 8.04 10.94 -16.22
N PRO A 13 8.88 11.62 -15.43
CA PRO A 13 9.76 10.92 -14.48
C PRO A 13 9.00 10.08 -13.45
N PHE A 14 7.77 10.47 -13.15
CA PHE A 14 6.93 9.73 -12.20
C PHE A 14 6.59 8.34 -12.75
N PHE A 15 6.17 8.26 -14.00
CA PHE A 15 5.89 6.97 -14.63
C PHE A 15 7.14 6.13 -14.78
N HIS A 16 8.27 6.79 -14.96
CA HIS A 16 9.54 6.08 -15.06
C HIS A 16 9.88 5.38 -13.73
N GLU A 17 9.53 6.01 -12.61
CA GLU A 17 9.81 5.44 -11.29
C GLU A 17 8.77 4.41 -10.84
N PHE A 18 7.52 4.53 -11.31
CA PHE A 18 6.45 3.64 -10.87
C PHE A 18 5.73 3.05 -12.08
N HIS A 19 6.29 2.00 -12.61
CA HIS A 19 5.76 1.32 -13.78
C HIS A 19 4.68 0.31 -13.42
N LEU A 20 4.01 -0.22 -14.44
CA LEU A 20 3.07 -1.32 -14.27
C LEU A 20 3.71 -2.50 -13.53
N LYS A 21 4.97 -2.76 -13.80
CA LYS A 21 5.72 -3.80 -13.09
C LYS A 21 5.73 -3.54 -11.58
N ASP A 22 5.95 -2.29 -11.19
CA ASP A 22 5.96 -1.91 -9.78
C ASP A 22 4.59 -2.09 -9.15
N VAL A 23 3.54 -1.73 -9.88
CA VAL A 23 2.16 -1.92 -9.42
C VAL A 23 1.89 -3.40 -9.14
N LEU A 24 2.27 -4.25 -10.08
CA LEU A 24 2.08 -5.69 -9.91
C LEU A 24 2.86 -6.25 -8.74
N GLN A 25 4.10 -5.76 -8.55
CA GLN A 25 4.91 -6.18 -7.41
C GLN A 25 4.28 -5.80 -6.08
N VAL A 26 3.73 -4.59 -5.99
CA VAL A 26 3.06 -4.14 -4.77
C VAL A 26 1.80 -4.97 -4.53
N ILE A 27 1.02 -5.23 -5.56
CA ILE A 27 -0.21 -6.01 -5.43
C ILE A 27 0.09 -7.42 -4.94
N ILE A 28 1.05 -8.08 -5.55
CA ILE A 28 1.44 -9.44 -5.15
C ILE A 28 2.03 -9.43 -3.76
N GLY A 29 2.91 -8.47 -3.49
CA GLY A 29 3.53 -8.35 -2.17
C GLY A 29 2.51 -8.09 -1.08
N ALA A 30 1.57 -7.20 -1.33
CA ALA A 30 0.51 -6.93 -0.35
C ALA A 30 -0.33 -8.18 -0.08
N SER A 31 -0.58 -8.97 -1.12
CA SER A 31 -1.36 -10.19 -0.99
C SER A 31 -0.68 -11.22 -0.10
N ILE A 32 0.64 -11.26 -0.09
CA ILE A 32 1.40 -12.23 0.69
C ILE A 32 1.02 -12.20 2.17
N LEU A 33 0.90 -11.00 2.74
CA LEU A 33 0.47 -10.88 4.14
C LEU A 33 -1.03 -10.65 4.28
N ALA A 34 -1.67 -10.05 3.28
CA ALA A 34 -3.10 -9.81 3.33
C ALA A 34 -3.89 -11.12 3.42
N ILE A 35 -3.46 -12.15 2.70
CA ILE A 35 -4.17 -13.42 2.69
C ILE A 35 -4.15 -14.09 4.07
N PRO A 36 -2.98 -14.37 4.67
CA PRO A 36 -3.00 -15.03 5.97
C PRO A 36 -3.62 -14.17 7.08
N VAL A 37 -3.34 -12.87 7.09
CA VAL A 37 -3.89 -11.98 8.12
C VAL A 37 -5.38 -11.76 7.92
N GLY A 38 -5.80 -11.54 6.68
CA GLY A 38 -7.19 -11.25 6.36
C GLY A 38 -8.13 -12.43 6.57
N PHE A 39 -7.59 -13.63 6.66
CA PHE A 39 -8.39 -14.84 6.85
C PHE A 39 -8.49 -15.23 8.30
N THR A 40 -8.03 -14.38 9.23
CA THR A 40 -8.10 -14.67 10.65
C THR A 40 -9.33 -14.05 11.30
N ARG A 41 -9.91 -14.80 12.21
CA ARG A 41 -11.08 -14.36 12.94
C ARG A 41 -10.74 -13.18 13.86
N GLU A 42 -9.56 -13.20 14.41
CA GLU A 42 -9.09 -12.16 15.33
C GLU A 42 -9.14 -10.77 14.69
N VAL A 43 -8.71 -10.68 13.44
CA VAL A 43 -8.73 -9.40 12.72
C VAL A 43 -10.16 -8.94 12.48
N TRP A 44 -11.05 -9.85 12.13
CA TRP A 44 -12.46 -9.52 11.92
C TRP A 44 -13.08 -8.96 13.19
N GLU A 45 -12.79 -9.59 14.32
CA GLU A 45 -13.29 -9.16 15.62
C GLU A 45 -12.70 -7.81 16.05
N PHE A 46 -11.43 -7.58 15.79
CA PHE A 46 -10.82 -6.27 16.04
C PHE A 46 -11.53 -5.17 15.28
N GLY A 47 -11.96 -5.43 14.06
CA GLY A 47 -12.75 -4.48 13.30
C GLY A 47 -14.03 -4.10 14.00
N GLU A 48 -14.64 -5.03 14.72
CA GLU A 48 -15.87 -4.77 15.46
C GLU A 48 -15.63 -4.03 16.76
N THR A 49 -14.55 -4.31 17.46
CA THR A 49 -14.32 -3.84 18.82
C THR A 49 -13.49 -2.57 18.93
N LEU A 50 -12.56 -2.33 17.98
CA LEU A 50 -11.67 -1.19 18.08
C LEU A 50 -12.40 0.12 17.77
N PRO A 51 -12.14 1.18 18.56
CA PRO A 51 -12.70 2.51 18.25
C PRO A 51 -12.11 3.07 16.96
N ILE A 52 -12.85 3.97 16.33
CA ILE A 52 -12.42 4.58 15.07
C ILE A 52 -11.11 5.37 15.24
N ALA A 53 -10.87 5.93 16.42
CA ALA A 53 -9.63 6.64 16.70
C ALA A 53 -8.41 5.73 16.54
N ASN A 54 -8.51 4.48 17.00
CA ASN A 54 -7.42 3.52 16.86
C ASN A 54 -7.18 3.16 15.39
N ILE A 55 -8.25 3.13 14.61
CA ILE A 55 -8.15 2.85 13.17
C ILE A 55 -7.33 3.94 12.47
N PHE A 56 -7.58 5.20 12.81
CA PHE A 56 -6.76 6.29 12.26
C PHE A 56 -5.30 6.15 12.70
N GLY A 57 -5.06 5.66 13.90
CA GLY A 57 -3.73 5.36 14.37
C GLY A 57 -3.02 4.32 13.50
N PHE A 58 -3.75 3.30 13.08
CA PHE A 58 -3.19 2.29 12.18
C PHE A 58 -2.86 2.85 10.81
N ILE A 59 -3.70 3.75 10.29
CA ILE A 59 -3.41 4.42 9.03
C ILE A 59 -2.11 5.22 9.15
N PHE A 60 -2.00 6.02 10.21
CA PHE A 60 -0.81 6.83 10.44
C PHE A 60 0.43 5.97 10.58
N LEU A 61 0.34 4.89 11.35
CA LEU A 61 1.46 4.00 11.58
C LEU A 61 1.90 3.30 10.28
N SER A 62 0.93 2.90 9.46
CA SER A 62 1.22 2.30 8.16
C SER A 62 1.99 3.26 7.27
N LEU A 63 1.50 4.49 7.17
CA LEU A 63 2.15 5.50 6.34
C LEU A 63 3.54 5.83 6.88
N LEU A 64 3.67 5.88 8.20
CA LEU A 64 4.97 6.13 8.82
C LEU A 64 5.98 5.04 8.46
N PHE A 65 5.60 3.78 8.60
CA PHE A 65 6.50 2.67 8.30
C PHE A 65 6.86 2.62 6.82
N ILE A 66 5.88 2.82 5.94
CA ILE A 66 6.14 2.87 4.50
C ILE A 66 7.11 4.01 4.20
N SER A 67 6.89 5.18 4.80
CA SER A 67 7.74 6.35 4.59
C SER A 67 9.17 6.09 5.04
N LEU A 68 9.33 5.52 6.23
CA LEU A 68 10.66 5.23 6.77
C LEU A 68 11.40 4.22 5.90
N PHE A 69 10.72 3.16 5.51
CA PHE A 69 11.34 2.12 4.68
C PHE A 69 11.70 2.67 3.30
N THR A 70 10.78 3.40 2.68
CA THR A 70 11.01 3.97 1.36
C THR A 70 12.10 5.03 1.40
N TYR A 71 12.10 5.87 2.45
CA TYR A 71 13.14 6.87 2.64
C TYR A 71 14.52 6.21 2.74
N TYR A 72 14.65 5.20 3.58
CA TYR A 72 15.91 4.51 3.76
C TYR A 72 16.38 3.87 2.46
N HIS A 73 15.48 3.22 1.75
CA HIS A 73 15.81 2.53 0.51
C HIS A 73 16.24 3.49 -0.58
N TYR A 74 15.45 4.56 -0.80
CA TYR A 74 15.73 5.52 -1.88
C TYR A 74 16.86 6.47 -1.54
N HIS A 75 16.99 6.86 -0.29
CA HIS A 75 18.08 7.73 0.13
C HIS A 75 19.43 7.10 -0.18
N LYS A 76 19.49 5.79 -0.03
CA LYS A 76 20.72 5.05 -0.30
C LYS A 76 21.05 4.97 -1.78
N GLU A 77 20.04 4.93 -2.65
CA GLU A 77 20.25 4.71 -4.08
C GLU A 77 20.23 6.00 -4.91
N HIS A 78 19.30 6.91 -4.66
CA HIS A 78 19.03 8.01 -5.58
C HIS A 78 19.03 9.40 -4.97
N GLY A 79 19.05 9.53 -3.66
CA GLY A 79 18.96 10.83 -3.01
C GLY A 79 17.56 11.45 -3.16
N ILE A 80 16.79 11.39 -2.09
CA ILE A 80 15.39 11.80 -2.08
C ILE A 80 15.23 13.32 -2.24
N LYS A 81 16.25 14.09 -1.91
CA LYS A 81 16.20 15.55 -1.97
C LYS A 81 15.86 16.08 -3.34
N LYS A 82 16.15 15.31 -4.39
CA LYS A 82 15.89 15.73 -5.77
C LYS A 82 14.42 15.68 -6.16
N TYR A 83 13.65 14.70 -5.61
CA TYR A 83 12.28 14.46 -6.05
C TYR A 83 11.36 14.13 -4.87
N PRO A 84 11.12 15.11 -3.97
CA PRO A 84 10.27 14.83 -2.80
C PRO A 84 8.82 14.54 -3.17
N LYS A 85 8.33 15.13 -4.26
CA LYS A 85 6.95 14.89 -4.72
C LYS A 85 6.75 13.47 -5.17
N HIS A 86 7.71 12.90 -5.87
CA HIS A 86 7.65 11.52 -6.35
C HIS A 86 7.69 10.55 -5.17
N PHE A 87 8.46 10.87 -4.17
CA PHE A 87 8.56 10.08 -2.95
C PHE A 87 7.21 9.98 -2.26
N THR A 88 6.54 11.12 -2.05
CA THR A 88 5.24 11.16 -1.41
C THR A 88 4.18 10.42 -2.23
N LYS A 89 4.16 10.64 -3.55
CA LYS A 89 3.22 9.96 -4.43
C LYS A 89 3.40 8.45 -4.38
N ARG A 90 4.64 7.99 -4.33
CA ARG A 90 4.93 6.55 -4.28
C ARG A 90 4.39 5.94 -2.98
N ILE A 91 4.57 6.62 -1.86
CA ILE A 91 4.05 6.16 -0.57
C ILE A 91 2.53 6.04 -0.62
N VAL A 92 1.87 7.09 -1.07
CA VAL A 92 0.41 7.12 -1.15
C VAL A 92 -0.12 6.05 -2.09
N LEU A 93 0.50 5.90 -3.27
CA LEU A 93 0.09 4.89 -4.23
C LEU A 93 0.25 3.47 -3.67
N THR A 94 1.36 3.21 -3.00
CA THR A 94 1.60 1.91 -2.39
C THR A 94 0.52 1.58 -1.37
N TYR A 95 0.19 2.56 -0.53
CA TYR A 95 -0.86 2.36 0.47
C TYR A 95 -2.22 2.10 -0.18
N PHE A 96 -2.58 2.90 -1.18
CA PHE A 96 -3.86 2.72 -1.88
C PHE A 96 -3.94 1.38 -2.61
N LEU A 97 -2.85 0.94 -3.20
CA LEU A 97 -2.83 -0.36 -3.85
C LEU A 97 -3.05 -1.48 -2.85
N ALA A 98 -2.38 -1.41 -1.71
CA ALA A 98 -2.57 -2.40 -0.64
C ALA A 98 -4.00 -2.36 -0.12
N PHE A 99 -4.52 -1.16 0.12
CA PHE A 99 -5.89 -0.96 0.56
C PHE A 99 -6.89 -1.59 -0.41
N PHE A 100 -6.68 -1.37 -1.69
CA PHE A 100 -7.56 -1.90 -2.73
C PHE A 100 -7.51 -3.42 -2.78
N VAL A 101 -6.32 -3.99 -2.68
CA VAL A 101 -6.15 -5.45 -2.65
C VAL A 101 -6.90 -6.06 -1.47
N VAL A 102 -6.75 -5.46 -0.30
CA VAL A 102 -7.42 -5.92 0.91
C VAL A 102 -8.95 -5.80 0.76
N ALA A 103 -9.42 -4.70 0.19
CA ALA A 103 -10.84 -4.49 -0.04
C ALA A 103 -11.42 -5.59 -0.93
N ILE A 104 -10.72 -5.94 -2.00
CA ILE A 104 -11.16 -7.02 -2.88
C ILE A 104 -11.18 -8.36 -2.14
N LEU A 105 -10.12 -8.64 -1.39
CA LEU A 105 -10.02 -9.90 -0.65
C LEU A 105 -11.16 -10.06 0.35
N LEU A 106 -11.41 -9.03 1.16
CA LEU A 106 -12.48 -9.08 2.16
C LEU A 106 -13.85 -9.19 1.51
N THR A 107 -14.03 -8.55 0.38
CA THR A 107 -15.29 -8.65 -0.36
C THR A 107 -15.50 -10.08 -0.86
N LEU A 108 -14.45 -10.70 -1.37
CA LEU A 108 -14.53 -12.07 -1.88
C LEU A 108 -14.85 -13.09 -0.79
N ILE A 109 -14.30 -12.91 0.40
CA ILE A 109 -14.58 -13.83 1.51
C ILE A 109 -15.82 -13.41 2.30
N GLN A 110 -16.51 -12.36 1.84
CA GLN A 110 -17.75 -11.88 2.44
C GLN A 110 -17.59 -11.37 3.87
N LYS A 111 -16.44 -10.79 4.18
CA LYS A 111 -16.17 -10.15 5.46
C LYS A 111 -16.20 -8.64 5.39
N ALA A 112 -16.57 -8.07 4.24
CA ALA A 112 -16.73 -6.65 4.05
C ALA A 112 -18.20 -6.33 3.82
N PRO A 113 -18.95 -6.00 4.87
CA PRO A 113 -20.40 -5.73 4.75
C PRO A 113 -20.65 -4.31 4.20
N TRP A 114 -20.41 -4.14 2.91
CA TRP A 114 -20.52 -2.83 2.27
C TRP A 114 -21.89 -2.20 2.41
N GLN A 115 -22.93 -3.01 2.36
CA GLN A 115 -24.32 -2.51 2.35
C GLN A 115 -24.88 -2.32 3.75
N THR A 116 -24.37 -3.06 4.72
CA THR A 116 -24.93 -3.02 6.07
C THR A 116 -24.12 -2.19 7.04
N ASP A 117 -22.79 -2.22 6.94
CA ASP A 117 -21.94 -1.50 7.87
C ASP A 117 -20.66 -1.06 7.19
N LEU A 118 -20.68 0.16 6.63
CA LEU A 118 -19.52 0.73 5.97
C LEU A 118 -18.37 0.99 6.95
N VAL A 119 -18.69 1.38 8.18
CA VAL A 119 -17.68 1.66 9.18
C VAL A 119 -16.90 0.40 9.52
N LEU A 120 -17.62 -0.70 9.74
CA LEU A 120 -16.97 -1.99 10.02
C LEU A 120 -16.10 -2.44 8.85
N THR A 121 -16.61 -2.29 7.62
CA THR A 121 -15.88 -2.63 6.42
C THR A 121 -14.57 -1.84 6.36
N PHE A 122 -14.63 -0.54 6.58
CA PHE A 122 -13.48 0.33 6.55
C PHE A 122 -12.45 -0.07 7.62
N LYS A 123 -12.92 -0.35 8.83
CA LYS A 123 -12.04 -0.76 9.92
C LYS A 123 -11.29 -2.05 9.60
N ARG A 124 -12.00 -3.04 9.10
CA ARG A 124 -11.37 -4.32 8.72
C ARG A 124 -10.34 -4.14 7.63
N ILE A 125 -10.67 -3.33 6.62
CA ILE A 125 -9.75 -3.07 5.52
C ILE A 125 -8.48 -2.40 6.04
N VAL A 126 -8.61 -1.38 6.87
CA VAL A 126 -7.47 -0.65 7.40
C VAL A 126 -6.57 -1.55 8.24
N LEU A 127 -7.17 -2.39 9.08
CA LEU A 127 -6.40 -3.29 9.94
C LEU A 127 -5.53 -4.25 9.12
N ILE A 128 -6.09 -4.81 8.07
CA ILE A 128 -5.36 -5.75 7.22
C ILE A 128 -4.39 -5.01 6.31
N THR A 129 -4.73 -3.80 5.91
CA THR A 129 -3.85 -2.97 5.07
C THR A 129 -2.54 -2.65 5.79
N PHE A 130 -2.54 -2.58 7.11
CA PHE A 130 -1.32 -2.30 7.88
C PHE A 130 -0.20 -3.30 7.52
N PRO A 131 -0.37 -4.62 7.73
CA PRO A 131 0.68 -5.55 7.31
C PRO A 131 0.80 -5.69 5.79
N ALA A 132 -0.31 -5.57 5.07
CA ALA A 132 -0.30 -5.72 3.62
C ALA A 132 0.52 -4.62 2.94
N SER A 133 0.38 -3.38 3.39
CA SER A 133 1.13 -2.27 2.81
C SER A 133 2.63 -2.41 3.09
N MET A 134 2.99 -2.91 4.25
CA MET A 134 4.39 -3.16 4.57
C MET A 134 4.96 -4.26 3.67
N SER A 135 4.23 -5.33 3.51
CA SER A 135 4.64 -6.43 2.64
C SER A 135 4.77 -5.98 1.18
N GLY A 136 3.82 -5.17 0.71
CA GLY A 136 3.87 -4.61 -0.63
C GLY A 136 5.06 -3.69 -0.84
N THR A 137 5.39 -2.89 0.17
CA THR A 137 6.54 -1.99 0.10
C THR A 137 7.84 -2.78 0.01
N ILE A 138 7.96 -3.83 0.81
CA ILE A 138 9.16 -4.68 0.79
C ILE A 138 9.29 -5.37 -0.57
N ALA A 139 8.21 -5.90 -1.10
CA ALA A 139 8.22 -6.56 -2.40
C ALA A 139 8.65 -5.61 -3.52
N ASP A 140 8.15 -4.38 -3.47
CA ASP A 140 8.51 -3.36 -4.44
C ASP A 140 9.99 -3.01 -4.36
N ALA A 141 10.57 -3.04 -3.18
CA ALA A 141 11.96 -2.69 -2.95
C ALA A 141 12.95 -3.78 -3.37
N ILE A 142 12.50 -5.02 -3.47
CA ILE A 142 13.38 -6.17 -3.73
C ILE A 142 13.83 -6.27 -5.20
N LYS A 143 13.40 -5.44 -6.07
CA LYS A 143 13.75 -5.51 -7.49
C LYS A 143 15.21 -5.90 -7.78
#